data_78a86f1d80f32d62138af30e47c52136
#
_entry.id   78a86f1d80f32d62138af30e47c52136
#
_cell.length_a   1.000
_cell.length_b   1.000
_cell.length_c   1.000
_cell.angle_alpha   90.00
_cell.angle_beta   90.00
_cell.angle_gamma   90.00
#
_symmetry.space_group_name_H-M   'P 1'
#
loop_
_entity.id
_entity.type
_entity.pdbx_description
1 polymer ?
#
loop_
_entity_poly.entity_id
_entity_poly.type
_entity_poly.pdbx_seq_one_letter_code
_entity_poly.pdbx_strand_id
1 'polypeptide(L)'
;NTSDEEAAAAHTRYDVKKAFGAIARIHSVRSEVTERQQQRLAAFMRRYIARTTRSKDYTTEHRPHLADPRVVNGFRPLLKEIIYQIVVDRSQGSRLWDIDGNEYIDALNGFGMNLFGWQPKFVLDAVKAQLDRGYEIGPQHVLAGEVARKVCEVTGFDRAGLCNTGSEAVMGAIRIARTVTGRNTLVIFTGSYHGIFDEVIVRGTRSLRSVPAAPGILRNTAENVLVLDYGTPETLAIIKERAKEIAAVLVEPVQSRRPDFQPREFLHELRAITRDSGSLLIFDEVVTGFRAHPRGVQQYFDIDVDLATYGKVVGGGFPIGVIAGRRAYMDALDGGHWQFGDDSVPTVGVTYFAGTFVRHPL
;
A
#
# COMPACT_ATOMS: atom_id res chain seq x y z
N ASN A 1 18.57 43.16 3.33
CA ASN A 1 19.42 42.16 2.62
C ASN A 1 19.48 40.78 3.30
N THR A 2 18.93 40.63 4.51
CA THR A 2 18.80 39.33 5.17
C THR A 2 17.65 38.48 4.62
N SER A 3 16.62 39.08 4.03
CA SER A 3 15.47 38.33 3.47
C SER A 3 15.77 37.59 2.16
N ASP A 4 16.70 38.08 1.37
CA ASP A 4 17.06 37.46 0.08
C ASP A 4 18.05 36.30 0.27
N GLU A 5 18.90 36.34 1.29
CA GLU A 5 19.80 35.25 1.66
C GLU A 5 19.04 34.11 2.39
N GLU A 6 18.07 34.45 3.23
CA GLU A 6 17.19 33.43 3.85
C GLU A 6 16.26 32.77 2.83
N ALA A 7 15.73 33.55 1.86
CA ALA A 7 14.95 32.97 0.76
C ALA A 7 15.82 32.10 -0.17
N ALA A 8 17.08 32.46 -0.37
CA ALA A 8 18.04 31.65 -1.15
C ALA A 8 18.49 30.38 -0.42
N ALA A 9 18.59 30.42 0.90
CA ALA A 9 18.89 29.23 1.72
C ALA A 9 17.72 28.24 1.82
N ALA A 10 16.47 28.73 1.73
CA ALA A 10 15.28 27.89 1.71
C ALA A 10 15.11 27.09 0.40
N HIS A 11 15.75 27.52 -0.68
CA HIS A 11 15.85 26.74 -1.91
C HIS A 11 17.08 25.83 -1.84
N THR A 12 16.95 24.69 -1.17
CA THR A 12 17.90 23.58 -1.33
C THR A 12 17.94 23.24 -2.82
N ARG A 13 18.91 23.77 -3.54
CA ARG A 13 19.11 23.48 -4.98
C ARG A 13 19.55 22.03 -5.08
N TYR A 14 18.57 21.15 -5.22
CA TYR A 14 18.83 19.76 -5.51
C TYR A 14 19.54 19.66 -6.87
N ASP A 15 20.77 19.14 -6.89
CA ASP A 15 21.52 18.96 -8.14
C ASP A 15 20.80 17.90 -8.99
N VAL A 16 20.04 18.37 -9.97
CA VAL A 16 19.23 17.52 -10.87
C VAL A 16 20.09 16.48 -11.61
N LYS A 17 21.38 16.75 -11.82
CA LYS A 17 22.31 15.80 -12.46
C LYS A 17 22.63 14.61 -11.55
N LYS A 18 22.53 14.80 -10.23
CA LYS A 18 22.66 13.74 -9.21
C LYS A 18 21.31 13.18 -8.77
N ALA A 19 20.21 13.71 -9.30
CA ALA A 19 18.87 13.28 -8.94
C ALA A 19 18.62 11.83 -9.36
N PHE A 20 17.85 11.10 -8.56
CA PHE A 20 17.27 9.83 -8.94
C PHE A 20 15.75 9.87 -8.71
N GLY A 21 15.02 8.88 -9.25
CA GLY A 21 13.57 8.84 -9.14
C GLY A 21 12.84 9.66 -10.23
N ALA A 22 11.73 10.31 -9.85
CA ALA A 22 10.84 10.99 -10.80
C ALA A 22 11.52 12.19 -11.49
N ILE A 23 12.24 13.02 -10.74
CA ILE A 23 12.91 14.23 -11.26
C ILE A 23 13.98 13.88 -12.29
N ALA A 24 14.83 12.88 -12.02
CA ALA A 24 15.84 12.44 -12.99
C ALA A 24 15.21 11.99 -14.30
N ARG A 25 14.07 11.29 -14.24
CA ARG A 25 13.34 10.85 -15.45
C ARG A 25 12.78 12.01 -16.26
N ILE A 26 12.26 13.05 -15.61
CA ILE A 26 11.73 14.24 -16.30
C ILE A 26 12.81 14.93 -17.13
N HIS A 27 14.03 15.03 -16.59
CA HIS A 27 15.15 15.71 -17.25
C HIS A 27 15.91 14.84 -18.23
N SER A 28 15.76 13.51 -18.19
CA SER A 28 16.46 12.57 -19.10
C SER A 28 15.69 12.24 -20.37
N VAL A 29 14.38 12.49 -20.40
CA VAL A 29 13.53 12.15 -21.56
C VAL A 29 13.66 13.23 -22.62
N ARG A 30 14.41 12.94 -23.69
CA ARG A 30 14.33 13.65 -24.97
C ARG A 30 13.34 12.92 -25.87
N SER A 31 12.22 13.53 -26.16
CA SER A 31 11.27 13.01 -27.14
C SER A 31 11.41 13.81 -28.43
N GLU A 32 11.98 13.19 -29.45
CA GLU A 32 11.90 13.71 -30.81
C GLU A 32 10.50 13.40 -31.33
N VAL A 33 9.73 14.44 -31.58
CA VAL A 33 8.37 14.34 -32.17
C VAL A 33 8.34 15.07 -33.49
N THR A 34 7.72 14.45 -34.49
CA THR A 34 7.51 15.08 -35.80
C THR A 34 6.50 16.22 -35.70
N GLU A 35 6.54 17.17 -36.65
CA GLU A 35 5.58 18.25 -36.72
C GLU A 35 4.11 17.76 -36.70
N ARG A 36 3.81 16.69 -37.44
CA ARG A 36 2.48 16.08 -37.46
C ARG A 36 2.05 15.58 -36.07
N GLN A 37 2.97 14.97 -35.31
CA GLN A 37 2.69 14.53 -33.93
C GLN A 37 2.48 15.73 -33.00
N GLN A 38 3.28 16.80 -33.13
CA GLN A 38 3.10 18.03 -32.35
C GLN A 38 1.75 18.69 -32.62
N GLN A 39 1.34 18.80 -33.88
CA GLN A 39 0.04 19.36 -34.26
C GLN A 39 -1.14 18.55 -33.69
N ARG A 40 -1.05 17.21 -33.78
CA ARG A 40 -2.07 16.30 -33.21
C ARG A 40 -2.14 16.42 -31.69
N LEU A 41 -0.98 16.46 -31.02
CA LEU A 41 -0.90 16.62 -29.59
C LEU A 41 -1.48 17.96 -29.14
N ALA A 42 -1.14 19.06 -29.81
CA ALA A 42 -1.69 20.38 -29.51
C ALA A 42 -3.22 20.42 -29.70
N ALA A 43 -3.73 19.80 -30.75
CA ALA A 43 -5.17 19.69 -30.99
C ALA A 43 -5.87 18.84 -29.91
N PHE A 44 -5.26 17.77 -29.45
CA PHE A 44 -5.76 16.94 -28.35
C PHE A 44 -5.80 17.74 -27.05
N MET A 45 -4.68 18.39 -26.67
CA MET A 45 -4.60 19.19 -25.45
C MET A 45 -5.63 20.32 -25.40
N ARG A 46 -5.85 21.03 -26.54
CA ARG A 46 -6.92 22.04 -26.60
C ARG A 46 -8.30 21.46 -26.32
N ARG A 47 -8.65 20.31 -26.90
CA ARG A 47 -9.95 19.66 -26.65
C ARG A 47 -10.07 19.16 -25.22
N TYR A 48 -8.99 18.60 -24.66
CA TYR A 48 -8.96 18.12 -23.29
C TYR A 48 -9.17 19.28 -22.31
N ILE A 49 -8.41 20.37 -22.46
CA ILE A 49 -8.53 21.56 -21.60
C ILE A 49 -9.94 22.18 -21.71
N ALA A 50 -10.48 22.29 -22.92
CA ALA A 50 -11.81 22.86 -23.09
C ALA A 50 -12.92 22.08 -22.39
N ARG A 51 -12.73 20.77 -22.17
CA ARG A 51 -13.65 19.91 -21.42
C ARG A 51 -13.41 19.91 -19.92
N THR A 52 -12.24 20.30 -19.45
CA THR A 52 -11.78 20.19 -18.06
C THR A 52 -11.16 21.48 -17.55
N THR A 53 -11.70 22.61 -18.02
CA THR A 53 -11.20 23.97 -17.71
C THR A 53 -11.24 24.23 -16.21
N ARG A 54 -12.36 23.93 -15.53
CA ARG A 54 -12.50 24.16 -14.09
C ARG A 54 -11.56 23.28 -13.27
N SER A 55 -11.30 22.05 -13.69
CA SER A 55 -10.30 21.19 -13.03
C SER A 55 -8.88 21.76 -13.17
N LYS A 56 -8.55 22.35 -14.33
CA LYS A 56 -7.28 23.06 -14.55
C LYS A 56 -7.17 24.31 -13.67
N ASP A 57 -8.21 25.14 -13.64
CA ASP A 57 -8.27 26.37 -12.86
C ASP A 57 -8.16 26.06 -11.36
N TYR A 58 -8.89 25.08 -10.86
CA TYR A 58 -8.79 24.56 -9.49
C TYR A 58 -7.33 24.18 -9.14
N THR A 59 -6.68 23.41 -10.03
CA THR A 59 -5.29 23.03 -9.82
C THR A 59 -4.37 24.24 -9.80
N THR A 60 -4.58 25.22 -10.66
CA THR A 60 -3.78 26.46 -10.72
C THR A 60 -3.93 27.29 -9.44
N GLU A 61 -5.16 27.43 -8.95
CA GLU A 61 -5.48 28.18 -7.74
C GLU A 61 -4.89 27.54 -6.49
N HIS A 62 -5.06 26.21 -6.35
CA HIS A 62 -4.72 25.51 -5.11
C HIS A 62 -3.29 24.96 -5.04
N ARG A 63 -2.60 24.84 -6.17
CA ARG A 63 -1.23 24.31 -6.22
C ARG A 63 -0.22 25.07 -5.36
N PRO A 64 -0.31 26.38 -5.12
CA PRO A 64 0.56 27.08 -4.18
C PRO A 64 0.43 26.56 -2.73
N HIS A 65 -0.69 25.93 -2.39
CA HIS A 65 -1.01 25.47 -1.04
C HIS A 65 -1.07 23.93 -0.93
N LEU A 66 -1.47 23.26 -2.00
CA LEU A 66 -1.62 21.80 -2.03
C LEU A 66 -0.40 21.13 -2.69
N ALA A 67 0.44 20.50 -1.89
CA ALA A 67 1.57 19.70 -2.37
C ALA A 67 1.10 18.29 -2.75
N ASP A 68 0.70 18.09 -3.99
CA ASP A 68 0.28 16.78 -4.51
C ASP A 68 1.44 16.05 -5.20
N PRO A 69 1.97 14.95 -4.65
CA PRO A 69 3.07 14.20 -5.25
C PRO A 69 2.71 13.52 -6.57
N ARG A 70 1.43 13.39 -6.90
CA ARG A 70 0.97 12.78 -8.15
C ARG A 70 1.31 13.61 -9.38
N VAL A 71 1.50 14.92 -9.25
CA VAL A 71 1.81 15.82 -10.38
C VAL A 71 3.17 15.56 -11.02
N VAL A 72 4.13 14.98 -10.30
CA VAL A 72 5.46 14.66 -10.84
C VAL A 72 5.55 13.23 -11.35
N ASN A 73 4.58 12.40 -11.01
CA ASN A 73 4.56 10.99 -11.40
C ASN A 73 4.14 10.86 -12.86
N GLY A 74 5.09 10.52 -13.73
CA GLY A 74 4.84 10.45 -15.17
C GLY A 74 4.85 11.83 -15.88
N PHE A 75 5.33 12.88 -15.22
CA PHE A 75 5.44 14.20 -15.83
C PHE A 75 6.29 14.14 -17.10
N ARG A 76 5.79 14.76 -18.17
CA ARG A 76 6.48 14.93 -19.44
C ARG A 76 6.32 16.39 -19.88
N PRO A 77 7.42 17.11 -20.20
CA PRO A 77 7.35 18.53 -20.61
C PRO A 77 6.37 18.77 -21.77
N LEU A 78 6.30 17.85 -22.73
CA LEU A 78 5.36 17.93 -23.86
C LEU A 78 3.88 17.89 -23.43
N LEU A 79 3.57 17.32 -22.28
CA LEU A 79 2.20 17.17 -21.78
C LEU A 79 1.89 18.18 -20.65
N LYS A 80 2.79 19.11 -20.34
CA LYS A 80 2.69 20.03 -19.20
C LYS A 80 1.31 20.68 -19.07
N GLU A 81 0.70 21.08 -20.18
CA GLU A 81 -0.56 21.82 -20.18
C GLU A 81 -1.79 21.00 -19.72
N ILE A 82 -1.64 19.67 -19.67
CA ILE A 82 -2.69 18.72 -19.23
C ILE A 82 -2.24 17.88 -18.02
N ILE A 83 -1.17 18.29 -17.32
CA ILE A 83 -0.72 17.63 -16.07
C ILE A 83 -1.46 18.27 -14.88
N TYR A 84 -2.70 17.87 -14.70
CA TYR A 84 -3.54 18.18 -13.55
C TYR A 84 -4.51 17.05 -13.31
N GLN A 85 -5.05 16.96 -12.11
CA GLN A 85 -6.06 15.95 -11.77
C GLN A 85 -7.43 16.41 -12.25
N ILE A 86 -8.25 15.47 -12.71
CA ILE A 86 -9.70 15.70 -12.84
C ILE A 86 -10.24 15.85 -11.42
N VAL A 87 -10.91 16.93 -11.13
CA VAL A 87 -11.48 17.23 -9.80
C VAL A 87 -12.89 16.69 -9.74
N VAL A 88 -13.08 15.65 -8.94
CA VAL A 88 -14.36 14.96 -8.81
C VAL A 88 -15.28 15.74 -7.87
N ASP A 89 -16.51 15.95 -8.29
CA ASP A 89 -17.60 16.57 -7.51
C ASP A 89 -18.45 15.50 -6.83
N ARG A 90 -18.86 14.47 -7.56
CA ARG A 90 -19.72 13.40 -7.03
C ARG A 90 -19.44 12.05 -7.71
N SER A 91 -19.92 10.99 -7.05
CA SER A 91 -19.77 9.62 -7.53
C SER A 91 -21.02 8.80 -7.22
N GLN A 92 -21.33 7.79 -8.03
CA GLN A 92 -22.37 6.81 -7.75
C GLN A 92 -22.20 5.55 -8.61
N GLY A 93 -22.29 4.39 -8.01
CA GLY A 93 -22.14 3.12 -8.72
C GLY A 93 -20.78 3.06 -9.43
N SER A 94 -20.77 2.88 -10.74
CA SER A 94 -19.57 2.87 -11.59
C SER A 94 -19.21 4.23 -12.21
N ARG A 95 -19.78 5.32 -11.73
CA ARG A 95 -19.69 6.63 -12.34
C ARG A 95 -19.07 7.67 -11.43
N LEU A 96 -18.31 8.59 -12.05
CA LEU A 96 -17.78 9.81 -11.43
C LEU A 96 -18.22 11.00 -12.27
N TRP A 97 -18.47 12.13 -11.63
CA TRP A 97 -18.70 13.41 -12.29
C TRP A 97 -17.68 14.42 -11.77
N ASP A 98 -17.05 15.13 -12.68
CA ASP A 98 -16.12 16.18 -12.33
C ASP A 98 -16.82 17.54 -12.12
N ILE A 99 -16.07 18.52 -11.63
CA ILE A 99 -16.57 19.88 -11.41
C ILE A 99 -16.90 20.62 -12.73
N ASP A 100 -16.44 20.11 -13.86
CA ASP A 100 -16.78 20.59 -15.20
C ASP A 100 -18.11 20.02 -15.71
N GLY A 101 -18.71 19.04 -14.99
CA GLY A 101 -19.95 18.37 -15.34
C GLY A 101 -19.78 17.17 -16.27
N ASN A 102 -18.57 16.75 -16.56
CA ASN A 102 -18.33 15.55 -17.34
C ASN A 102 -18.61 14.29 -16.53
N GLU A 103 -19.24 13.33 -17.17
CA GLU A 103 -19.45 11.98 -16.63
C GLU A 103 -18.35 11.04 -17.10
N TYR A 104 -17.83 10.22 -16.18
CA TYR A 104 -16.82 9.20 -16.43
C TYR A 104 -17.29 7.84 -15.93
N ILE A 105 -16.92 6.78 -16.67
CA ILE A 105 -16.91 5.43 -16.12
C ILE A 105 -15.64 5.29 -15.29
N ASP A 106 -15.79 4.93 -14.02
CA ASP A 106 -14.65 4.75 -13.12
C ASP A 106 -13.96 3.41 -13.38
N ALA A 107 -12.92 3.44 -14.21
CA ALA A 107 -12.03 2.30 -14.43
C ALA A 107 -10.85 2.25 -13.44
N LEU A 108 -10.62 3.32 -12.67
CA LEU A 108 -9.61 3.36 -11.61
C LEU A 108 -10.04 2.56 -10.38
N ASN A 109 -11.36 2.55 -10.12
CA ASN A 109 -11.98 1.74 -9.08
C ASN A 109 -11.42 2.00 -7.67
N GLY A 110 -11.11 3.29 -7.38
CA GLY A 110 -10.52 3.71 -6.11
C GLY A 110 -9.19 3.01 -5.80
N PHE A 111 -8.32 2.80 -6.80
CA PHE A 111 -7.09 2.01 -6.71
C PHE A 111 -7.31 0.58 -6.19
N GLY A 112 -8.45 -0.02 -6.56
CA GLY A 112 -8.84 -1.36 -6.12
C GLY A 112 -9.62 -1.40 -4.79
N MET A 113 -9.95 -0.27 -4.20
CA MET A 113 -10.78 -0.21 -2.99
C MET A 113 -12.25 -0.52 -3.27
N ASN A 114 -12.76 -0.06 -4.40
CA ASN A 114 -14.17 -0.11 -4.71
C ASN A 114 -14.59 -1.48 -5.25
N LEU A 115 -15.40 -2.23 -4.51
CA LEU A 115 -15.94 -3.53 -4.92
C LEU A 115 -17.45 -3.43 -5.28
N PHE A 116 -18.21 -2.63 -4.55
CA PHE A 116 -19.67 -2.56 -4.65
C PHE A 116 -20.17 -1.31 -5.42
N GLY A 117 -19.25 -0.59 -6.07
CA GLY A 117 -19.56 0.72 -6.64
C GLY A 117 -19.46 1.84 -5.60
N TRP A 118 -19.51 3.06 -6.08
CA TRP A 118 -19.52 4.24 -5.22
C TRP A 118 -20.86 4.38 -4.51
N GLN A 119 -20.82 4.74 -3.23
CA GLN A 119 -21.99 4.97 -2.37
C GLN A 119 -22.94 3.76 -2.29
N PRO A 120 -22.47 2.53 -2.01
CA PRO A 120 -23.36 1.41 -1.81
C PRO A 120 -24.26 1.66 -0.60
N LYS A 121 -25.57 1.51 -0.79
CA LYS A 121 -26.58 1.92 0.20
C LYS A 121 -26.35 1.30 1.58
N PHE A 122 -25.99 0.02 1.64
CA PHE A 122 -25.79 -0.68 2.92
C PHE A 122 -24.62 -0.12 3.73
N VAL A 123 -23.53 0.34 3.07
CA VAL A 123 -22.41 1.01 3.74
C VAL A 123 -22.83 2.39 4.22
N LEU A 124 -23.50 3.17 3.35
CA LEU A 124 -23.95 4.53 3.72
C LEU A 124 -24.92 4.51 4.89
N ASP A 125 -25.86 3.58 4.90
CA ASP A 125 -26.84 3.46 6.00
C ASP A 125 -26.13 3.12 7.32
N ALA A 126 -25.17 2.19 7.31
CA ALA A 126 -24.38 1.83 8.48
C ALA A 126 -23.53 3.01 9.01
N VAL A 127 -22.88 3.75 8.10
CA VAL A 127 -22.07 4.92 8.47
C VAL A 127 -22.93 6.03 9.05
N LYS A 128 -24.07 6.35 8.44
CA LYS A 128 -25.00 7.35 8.95
C LYS A 128 -25.53 6.98 10.34
N ALA A 129 -25.96 5.74 10.52
CA ALA A 129 -26.42 5.24 11.80
C ALA A 129 -25.32 5.31 12.89
N GLN A 130 -24.06 5.06 12.51
CA GLN A 130 -22.95 5.21 13.45
C GLN A 130 -22.65 6.67 13.78
N LEU A 131 -22.69 7.58 12.79
CA LEU A 131 -22.51 9.01 13.03
C LEU A 131 -23.58 9.58 13.96
N ASP A 132 -24.83 9.14 13.82
CA ASP A 132 -25.93 9.53 14.71
C ASP A 132 -25.74 9.04 16.16
N ARG A 133 -24.97 7.97 16.37
CA ARG A 133 -24.63 7.42 17.69
C ARG A 133 -23.35 8.02 18.28
N GLY A 134 -22.49 8.62 17.46
CA GLY A 134 -21.19 9.14 17.82
C GLY A 134 -20.02 8.31 17.23
N TYR A 135 -18.82 8.87 17.32
CA TYR A 135 -17.59 8.20 16.83
C TYR A 135 -16.42 8.51 17.76
N GLU A 136 -16.47 7.98 18.95
CA GLU A 136 -15.48 8.20 19.99
C GLU A 136 -14.11 7.63 19.58
N ILE A 137 -13.06 8.43 19.75
CA ILE A 137 -11.66 8.07 19.53
C ILE A 137 -10.96 7.96 20.88
N GLY A 138 -10.19 6.92 21.06
CA GLY A 138 -9.41 6.65 22.28
C GLY A 138 -9.94 5.46 23.07
N PRO A 139 -11.13 5.48 23.68
CA PRO A 139 -11.76 4.29 24.23
C PRO A 139 -12.01 3.25 23.15
N GLN A 140 -12.06 1.99 23.55
CA GLN A 140 -12.36 0.91 22.60
C GLN A 140 -13.85 0.89 22.26
N HIS A 141 -14.15 1.01 20.98
CA HIS A 141 -15.52 0.86 20.49
C HIS A 141 -15.92 -0.62 20.38
N VAL A 142 -17.19 -0.92 20.61
CA VAL A 142 -17.73 -2.30 20.54
C VAL A 142 -17.47 -2.97 19.20
N LEU A 143 -17.53 -2.24 18.09
CA LEU A 143 -17.29 -2.77 16.75
C LEU A 143 -15.86 -3.30 16.54
N ALA A 144 -14.87 -2.84 17.29
CA ALA A 144 -13.49 -3.28 17.11
C ALA A 144 -13.34 -4.80 17.33
N GLY A 145 -13.92 -5.33 18.41
CA GLY A 145 -13.93 -6.77 18.67
C GLY A 145 -14.76 -7.55 17.68
N GLU A 146 -15.92 -7.02 17.29
CA GLU A 146 -16.81 -7.67 16.31
C GLU A 146 -16.15 -7.76 14.93
N VAL A 147 -15.49 -6.69 14.46
CA VAL A 147 -14.79 -6.66 13.18
C VAL A 147 -13.62 -7.64 13.20
N ALA A 148 -12.81 -7.64 14.27
CA ALA A 148 -11.70 -8.59 14.41
C ALA A 148 -12.19 -10.04 14.35
N ARG A 149 -13.29 -10.37 15.07
CA ARG A 149 -13.91 -11.70 15.02
C ARG A 149 -14.39 -12.05 13.62
N LYS A 150 -15.10 -11.14 12.94
CA LYS A 150 -15.59 -11.38 11.57
C LYS A 150 -14.44 -11.57 10.56
N VAL A 151 -13.37 -10.81 10.68
CA VAL A 151 -12.16 -11.02 9.86
C VAL A 151 -11.62 -12.42 10.07
N CYS A 152 -11.46 -12.87 11.32
CA CYS A 152 -11.00 -14.22 11.63
C CYS A 152 -11.93 -15.30 11.07
N GLU A 153 -13.24 -15.15 11.25
CA GLU A 153 -14.26 -16.08 10.73
C GLU A 153 -14.18 -16.23 9.19
N VAL A 154 -14.08 -15.10 8.49
CA VAL A 154 -14.06 -15.09 7.03
C VAL A 154 -12.73 -15.57 6.49
N THR A 155 -11.60 -15.14 7.06
CA THR A 155 -10.26 -15.44 6.55
C THR A 155 -9.71 -16.78 7.02
N GLY A 156 -10.23 -17.30 8.15
CA GLY A 156 -9.77 -18.54 8.78
C GLY A 156 -8.52 -18.35 9.66
N PHE A 157 -8.11 -17.10 9.94
CA PHE A 157 -7.05 -16.82 10.90
C PHE A 157 -7.55 -16.82 12.34
N ASP A 158 -6.62 -16.93 13.28
CA ASP A 158 -6.94 -17.01 14.72
C ASP A 158 -7.17 -15.64 15.34
N ARG A 159 -6.39 -14.63 14.93
CA ARG A 159 -6.40 -13.28 15.52
C ARG A 159 -6.24 -12.21 14.46
N ALA A 160 -6.81 -11.03 14.72
CA ALA A 160 -6.69 -9.84 13.87
C ALA A 160 -6.40 -8.59 14.70
N GLY A 161 -5.52 -7.74 14.17
CA GLY A 161 -5.21 -6.40 14.69
C GLY A 161 -5.63 -5.33 13.67
N LEU A 162 -6.19 -4.22 14.16
CA LEU A 162 -6.72 -3.14 13.32
C LEU A 162 -5.77 -1.95 13.29
N CYS A 163 -5.69 -1.29 12.15
CA CYS A 163 -4.98 -0.02 11.94
C CYS A 163 -5.67 0.81 10.86
N ASN A 164 -5.05 1.91 10.39
CA ASN A 164 -5.75 2.86 9.53
C ASN A 164 -5.45 2.67 8.05
N THR A 165 -4.35 2.02 7.69
CA THR A 165 -3.92 1.86 6.30
C THR A 165 -3.26 0.50 6.06
N GLY A 166 -3.26 0.08 4.78
CA GLY A 166 -2.50 -1.10 4.37
C GLY A 166 -0.99 -0.97 4.63
N SER A 167 -0.43 0.25 4.54
CA SER A 167 0.99 0.48 4.85
C SER A 167 1.31 0.20 6.32
N GLU A 168 0.45 0.63 7.25
CA GLU A 168 0.58 0.33 8.66
C GLU A 168 0.44 -1.17 8.93
N ALA A 169 -0.52 -1.82 8.28
CA ALA A 169 -0.70 -3.27 8.41
C ALA A 169 0.55 -4.05 7.97
N VAL A 170 1.11 -3.71 6.82
CA VAL A 170 2.36 -4.36 6.33
C VAL A 170 3.52 -4.07 7.27
N MET A 171 3.70 -2.83 7.71
CA MET A 171 4.74 -2.47 8.67
C MET A 171 4.62 -3.26 9.98
N GLY A 172 3.40 -3.39 10.49
CA GLY A 172 3.12 -4.18 11.69
C GLY A 172 3.42 -5.67 11.50
N ALA A 173 3.03 -6.24 10.36
CA ALA A 173 3.31 -7.65 10.04
C ALA A 173 4.82 -7.95 9.95
N ILE A 174 5.61 -7.04 9.38
CA ILE A 174 7.07 -7.17 9.35
C ILE A 174 7.66 -7.12 10.76
N ARG A 175 7.17 -6.20 11.61
CA ARG A 175 7.63 -6.11 13.01
C ARG A 175 7.29 -7.38 13.80
N ILE A 176 6.09 -7.92 13.63
CA ILE A 176 5.71 -9.22 14.22
C ILE A 176 6.72 -10.28 13.79
N ALA A 177 6.95 -10.42 12.47
CA ALA A 177 7.84 -11.43 11.94
C ALA A 177 9.26 -11.34 12.52
N ARG A 178 9.84 -10.14 12.61
CA ARG A 178 11.15 -9.92 13.22
C ARG A 178 11.16 -10.23 14.71
N THR A 179 10.10 -9.86 15.42
CA THR A 179 9.99 -10.12 16.86
C THR A 179 9.94 -11.62 17.16
N VAL A 180 9.13 -12.38 16.44
CA VAL A 180 8.96 -13.81 16.71
C VAL A 180 10.09 -14.68 16.19
N THR A 181 10.78 -14.26 15.14
CA THR A 181 11.90 -15.03 14.57
C THR A 181 13.27 -14.64 15.14
N GLY A 182 13.39 -13.42 15.68
CA GLY A 182 14.69 -12.83 16.06
C GLY A 182 15.61 -12.55 14.87
N ARG A 183 15.07 -12.57 13.63
CA ARG A 183 15.82 -12.36 12.38
C ARG A 183 15.50 -11.00 11.78
N ASN A 184 16.37 -10.50 10.89
CA ASN A 184 16.27 -9.13 10.39
C ASN A 184 15.87 -9.05 8.90
N THR A 185 16.26 -10.03 8.08
CA THR A 185 16.09 -9.94 6.63
C THR A 185 14.64 -10.11 6.20
N LEU A 186 14.16 -9.16 5.41
CA LEU A 186 12.88 -9.21 4.73
C LEU A 186 13.12 -9.50 3.25
N VAL A 187 12.40 -10.43 2.67
CA VAL A 187 12.35 -10.65 1.22
C VAL A 187 11.11 -10.01 0.66
N ILE A 188 11.26 -9.21 -0.41
CA ILE A 188 10.18 -8.67 -1.24
C ILE A 188 10.50 -8.92 -2.72
N PHE A 189 9.51 -8.70 -3.59
CA PHE A 189 9.68 -9.02 -5.01
C PHE A 189 9.64 -7.79 -5.91
N THR A 190 10.43 -7.83 -6.99
CA THR A 190 10.44 -6.82 -8.05
C THR A 190 9.02 -6.61 -8.58
N GLY A 191 8.59 -5.36 -8.71
CA GLY A 191 7.27 -5.00 -9.23
C GLY A 191 6.14 -4.98 -8.21
N SER A 192 6.34 -5.51 -6.99
CA SER A 192 5.34 -5.43 -5.92
C SER A 192 5.21 -4.02 -5.34
N TYR A 193 4.08 -3.78 -4.68
CA TYR A 193 3.81 -2.55 -3.94
C TYR A 193 3.26 -2.88 -2.55
N HIS A 194 3.98 -2.46 -1.52
CA HIS A 194 3.69 -2.81 -0.12
C HIS A 194 3.46 -1.59 0.79
N GLY A 195 3.18 -0.43 0.22
CA GLY A 195 2.94 0.79 0.97
C GLY A 195 4.03 1.84 0.79
N ILE A 196 4.10 2.78 1.74
CA ILE A 196 4.87 4.02 1.59
C ILE A 196 5.98 4.20 2.65
N PHE A 197 6.22 3.24 3.52
CA PHE A 197 7.30 3.32 4.50
C PHE A 197 8.64 2.85 3.88
N ASP A 198 9.73 3.29 4.49
CA ASP A 198 11.07 3.27 3.89
C ASP A 198 11.53 1.88 3.45
N GLU A 199 11.28 0.85 4.26
CA GLU A 199 11.78 -0.52 4.02
C GLU A 199 11.20 -1.18 2.76
N VAL A 200 10.05 -0.74 2.28
CA VAL A 200 9.41 -1.30 1.08
C VAL A 200 9.62 -0.43 -0.17
N ILE A 201 10.22 0.76 -0.02
CA ILE A 201 10.56 1.65 -1.14
C ILE A 201 12.05 1.46 -1.49
N VAL A 202 12.38 0.28 -1.94
CA VAL A 202 13.74 -0.16 -2.26
C VAL A 202 13.79 -0.82 -3.63
N ARG A 203 15.00 -0.92 -4.18
CA ARG A 203 15.29 -1.61 -5.44
C ARG A 203 16.43 -2.58 -5.24
N GLY A 204 16.30 -3.77 -5.82
CA GLY A 204 17.37 -4.74 -5.90
C GLY A 204 18.42 -4.35 -6.94
N THR A 205 19.64 -4.83 -6.74
CA THR A 205 20.74 -4.77 -7.70
C THR A 205 21.14 -6.19 -8.12
N ARG A 206 21.87 -6.31 -9.21
CA ARG A 206 22.37 -7.61 -9.71
C ARG A 206 23.28 -8.33 -8.69
N SER A 207 23.88 -7.60 -7.76
CA SER A 207 24.72 -8.15 -6.68
C SER A 207 23.92 -8.51 -5.42
N LEU A 208 22.63 -8.66 -5.51
CA LEU A 208 21.69 -8.96 -4.39
C LEU A 208 21.76 -7.95 -3.24
N ARG A 209 22.13 -6.72 -3.53
CA ARG A 209 22.07 -5.59 -2.60
C ARG A 209 20.84 -4.76 -2.89
N SER A 210 20.22 -4.23 -1.84
CA SER A 210 19.11 -3.30 -1.99
C SER A 210 19.55 -1.86 -1.78
N VAL A 211 18.95 -0.97 -2.53
CA VAL A 211 19.20 0.46 -2.46
C VAL A 211 17.87 1.23 -2.40
N PRO A 212 17.83 2.40 -1.76
CA PRO A 212 16.65 3.25 -1.75
C PRO A 212 16.12 3.53 -3.15
N ALA A 213 14.80 3.46 -3.34
CA ALA A 213 14.14 3.74 -4.61
C ALA A 213 13.73 5.21 -4.77
N ALA A 214 13.79 6.00 -3.71
CA ALA A 214 13.46 7.43 -3.69
C ALA A 214 14.44 8.22 -2.82
N PRO A 215 14.63 9.53 -3.08
CA PRO A 215 15.35 10.44 -2.18
C PRO A 215 14.70 10.48 -0.79
N GLY A 216 15.49 10.73 0.25
CA GLY A 216 15.03 10.82 1.63
C GLY A 216 15.02 9.49 2.39
N ILE A 217 15.12 8.36 1.71
CA ILE A 217 15.22 7.04 2.33
C ILE A 217 16.68 6.74 2.66
N LEU A 218 16.95 6.33 3.88
CA LEU A 218 18.30 6.03 4.34
C LEU A 218 18.81 4.71 3.73
N ARG A 219 20.12 4.65 3.45
CA ARG A 219 20.73 3.43 2.89
C ARG A 219 20.65 2.24 3.83
N ASN A 220 20.87 2.46 5.12
CA ASN A 220 20.81 1.41 6.14
C ASN A 220 19.40 0.81 6.28
N THR A 221 18.34 1.54 5.98
CA THR A 221 16.98 0.99 5.97
C THR A 221 16.80 -0.10 4.90
N ALA A 222 17.52 0.03 3.77
CA ALA A 222 17.48 -0.95 2.68
C ALA A 222 18.37 -2.18 2.91
N GLU A 223 19.31 -2.15 3.85
CA GLU A 223 20.32 -3.21 4.05
C GLU A 223 19.72 -4.55 4.48
N ASN A 224 18.63 -4.52 5.22
CA ASN A 224 17.93 -5.71 5.70
C ASN A 224 16.77 -6.13 4.76
N VAL A 225 16.72 -5.62 3.55
CA VAL A 225 15.70 -5.99 2.56
C VAL A 225 16.36 -6.62 1.35
N LEU A 226 15.90 -7.79 0.98
CA LEU A 226 16.32 -8.51 -0.21
C LEU A 226 15.23 -8.44 -1.25
N VAL A 227 15.50 -7.78 -2.38
CA VAL A 227 14.55 -7.66 -3.50
C VAL A 227 14.93 -8.67 -4.58
N LEU A 228 14.02 -9.59 -4.87
CA LEU A 228 14.22 -10.70 -5.81
C LEU A 228 13.18 -10.66 -6.94
N ASP A 229 13.42 -11.40 -8.00
CA ASP A 229 12.47 -11.54 -9.09
C ASP A 229 11.33 -12.47 -8.71
N TYR A 230 10.10 -12.10 -9.09
CA TYR A 230 8.91 -12.85 -8.71
C TYR A 230 8.66 -14.03 -9.65
N GLY A 231 8.47 -15.22 -9.07
CA GLY A 231 8.05 -16.42 -9.80
C GLY A 231 9.18 -17.16 -10.52
N THR A 232 10.45 -16.98 -10.14
CA THR A 232 11.59 -17.65 -10.77
C THR A 232 12.21 -18.72 -9.88
N PRO A 233 12.71 -19.85 -10.44
CA PRO A 233 13.40 -20.89 -9.67
C PRO A 233 14.66 -20.37 -8.96
N GLU A 234 15.38 -19.44 -9.59
CA GLU A 234 16.59 -18.83 -9.03
C GLU A 234 16.28 -18.10 -7.72
N THR A 235 15.15 -17.45 -7.66
CA THR A 235 14.67 -16.79 -6.45
C THR A 235 14.41 -17.77 -5.31
N LEU A 236 13.77 -18.91 -5.59
CA LEU A 236 13.57 -19.96 -4.59
C LEU A 236 14.89 -20.52 -4.06
N ALA A 237 15.88 -20.72 -4.96
CA ALA A 237 17.21 -21.17 -4.57
C ALA A 237 17.90 -20.18 -3.62
N ILE A 238 17.86 -18.87 -3.92
CA ILE A 238 18.43 -17.81 -3.07
C ILE A 238 17.72 -17.79 -1.71
N ILE A 239 16.38 -17.83 -1.68
CA ILE A 239 15.62 -17.84 -0.41
C ILE A 239 15.98 -19.07 0.42
N LYS A 240 16.11 -20.24 -0.18
CA LYS A 240 16.48 -21.48 0.50
C LYS A 240 17.90 -21.41 1.08
N GLU A 241 18.86 -20.89 0.32
CA GLU A 241 20.24 -20.70 0.78
C GLU A 241 20.33 -19.75 1.98
N ARG A 242 19.58 -18.64 1.95
CA ARG A 242 19.60 -17.59 2.96
C ARG A 242 18.52 -17.75 4.05
N ALA A 243 17.81 -18.85 4.08
CA ALA A 243 16.61 -19.05 4.89
C ALA A 243 16.82 -18.79 6.40
N LYS A 244 18.02 -19.02 6.94
CA LYS A 244 18.32 -18.83 8.38
C LYS A 244 18.37 -17.36 8.82
N GLU A 245 18.56 -16.42 7.90
CA GLU A 245 18.60 -14.99 8.20
C GLU A 245 17.29 -14.28 7.89
N ILE A 246 16.40 -14.93 7.13
CA ILE A 246 15.12 -14.36 6.68
C ILE A 246 14.09 -14.43 7.80
N ALA A 247 13.62 -13.26 8.23
CA ALA A 247 12.48 -13.13 9.15
C ALA A 247 11.17 -13.44 8.44
N ALA A 248 10.97 -12.85 7.27
CA ALA A 248 9.76 -13.05 6.48
C ALA A 248 10.01 -12.91 4.98
N VAL A 249 9.16 -13.59 4.22
CA VAL A 249 8.94 -13.33 2.80
C VAL A 249 7.58 -12.66 2.65
N LEU A 250 7.58 -11.41 2.19
CA LEU A 250 6.38 -10.60 1.96
C LEU A 250 6.00 -10.66 0.49
N VAL A 251 4.80 -11.10 0.22
CA VAL A 251 4.32 -11.40 -1.13
C VAL A 251 3.02 -10.68 -1.41
N GLU A 252 2.94 -9.95 -2.48
CA GLU A 252 1.69 -9.64 -3.16
C GLU A 252 1.37 -10.83 -4.07
N PRO A 253 0.46 -11.76 -3.68
CA PRO A 253 0.37 -13.09 -4.33
C PRO A 253 -0.07 -13.01 -5.79
N VAL A 254 -0.86 -12.00 -6.12
CA VAL A 254 -1.11 -11.53 -7.47
C VAL A 254 -0.75 -10.06 -7.49
N GLN A 255 0.38 -9.73 -8.12
CA GLN A 255 0.86 -8.36 -8.13
C GLN A 255 -0.13 -7.43 -8.82
N SER A 256 -0.50 -6.34 -8.18
CA SER A 256 -1.47 -5.35 -8.68
C SER A 256 -1.09 -4.76 -10.05
N ARG A 257 0.21 -4.72 -10.36
CA ARG A 257 0.74 -4.26 -11.66
C ARG A 257 0.82 -5.36 -12.72
N ARG A 258 0.65 -6.61 -12.33
CA ARG A 258 0.73 -7.79 -13.19
C ARG A 258 -0.32 -8.83 -12.83
N PRO A 259 -1.61 -8.50 -12.95
CA PRO A 259 -2.71 -9.40 -12.58
C PRO A 259 -2.80 -10.64 -13.49
N ASP A 260 -2.18 -10.59 -14.65
CA ASP A 260 -2.00 -11.69 -15.60
C ASP A 260 -1.03 -12.78 -15.09
N PHE A 261 -0.11 -12.44 -14.18
CA PHE A 261 0.92 -13.33 -13.69
C PHE A 261 0.57 -13.90 -12.31
N GLN A 262 0.28 -15.18 -12.27
CA GLN A 262 -0.19 -15.91 -11.09
C GLN A 262 0.64 -17.18 -10.88
N PRO A 263 1.86 -17.09 -10.32
CA PRO A 263 2.82 -18.21 -10.21
C PRO A 263 2.46 -19.12 -9.03
N ARG A 264 1.41 -19.89 -9.15
CA ARG A 264 0.86 -20.74 -8.08
C ARG A 264 1.88 -21.75 -7.57
N GLU A 265 2.55 -22.47 -8.46
CA GLU A 265 3.56 -23.49 -8.11
C GLU A 265 4.72 -22.86 -7.33
N PHE A 266 5.23 -21.73 -7.81
CA PHE A 266 6.25 -20.95 -7.09
C PHE A 266 5.82 -20.62 -5.66
N LEU A 267 4.58 -20.22 -5.45
CA LEU A 267 4.06 -19.87 -4.13
C LEU A 267 3.93 -21.09 -3.22
N HIS A 268 3.57 -22.25 -3.74
CA HIS A 268 3.57 -23.50 -2.99
C HIS A 268 4.97 -23.92 -2.56
N GLU A 269 5.95 -23.85 -3.46
CA GLU A 269 7.35 -24.11 -3.12
C GLU A 269 7.90 -23.12 -2.11
N LEU A 270 7.59 -21.83 -2.27
CA LEU A 270 7.94 -20.78 -1.33
C LEU A 270 7.36 -21.07 0.07
N ARG A 271 6.10 -21.53 0.13
CA ARG A 271 5.47 -21.95 1.40
C ARG A 271 6.22 -23.11 2.05
N ALA A 272 6.64 -24.10 1.28
CA ALA A 272 7.44 -25.21 1.80
C ALA A 272 8.76 -24.72 2.40
N ILE A 273 9.51 -23.90 1.66
CA ILE A 273 10.79 -23.32 2.12
C ILE A 273 10.61 -22.51 3.41
N THR A 274 9.62 -21.63 3.46
CA THR A 274 9.39 -20.77 4.64
C THR A 274 8.98 -21.62 5.87
N ARG A 275 8.17 -22.65 5.69
CA ARG A 275 7.78 -23.57 6.77
C ARG A 275 8.98 -24.32 7.32
N ASP A 276 9.81 -24.88 6.45
CA ASP A 276 10.98 -25.66 6.85
C ASP A 276 12.06 -24.82 7.57
N SER A 277 12.18 -23.56 7.19
CA SER A 277 13.18 -22.63 7.74
C SER A 277 12.71 -21.89 8.98
N GLY A 278 11.40 -21.88 9.26
CA GLY A 278 10.79 -21.05 10.30
C GLY A 278 10.78 -19.54 9.96
N SER A 279 10.94 -19.18 8.69
CA SER A 279 10.64 -17.83 8.20
C SER A 279 9.13 -17.66 8.04
N LEU A 280 8.59 -16.48 8.25
CA LEU A 280 7.16 -16.25 8.04
C LEU A 280 6.86 -15.99 6.56
N LEU A 281 5.79 -16.60 6.07
CA LEU A 281 5.19 -16.22 4.80
C LEU A 281 4.05 -15.23 5.07
N ILE A 282 4.20 -14.00 4.58
CA ILE A 282 3.22 -12.92 4.72
C ILE A 282 2.60 -12.63 3.36
N PHE A 283 1.29 -12.83 3.23
CA PHE A 283 0.58 -12.36 2.04
C PHE A 283 0.08 -10.94 2.23
N ASP A 284 0.52 -10.06 1.35
CA ASP A 284 -0.08 -8.73 1.20
C ASP A 284 -1.34 -8.85 0.36
N GLU A 285 -2.45 -8.97 1.04
CA GLU A 285 -3.79 -9.09 0.46
C GLU A 285 -4.54 -7.74 0.45
N VAL A 286 -3.83 -6.63 0.56
CA VAL A 286 -4.44 -5.29 0.57
C VAL A 286 -5.24 -5.01 -0.71
N VAL A 287 -4.83 -5.59 -1.85
CA VAL A 287 -5.58 -5.49 -3.12
C VAL A 287 -6.47 -6.71 -3.35
N THR A 288 -5.98 -7.91 -3.08
CA THR A 288 -6.63 -9.17 -3.44
C THR A 288 -7.61 -9.68 -2.40
N GLY A 289 -7.40 -9.33 -1.12
CA GLY A 289 -8.24 -9.77 -0.01
C GLY A 289 -9.68 -9.28 -0.16
N PHE A 290 -10.64 -10.16 0.12
CA PHE A 290 -12.08 -9.95 -0.05
C PHE A 290 -12.53 -9.65 -1.49
N ARG A 291 -11.59 -9.54 -2.44
CA ARG A 291 -11.87 -9.25 -3.85
C ARG A 291 -11.88 -10.51 -4.69
N ALA A 292 -10.81 -11.29 -4.67
CA ALA A 292 -10.66 -12.48 -5.49
C ALA A 292 -11.46 -13.67 -4.91
N HIS A 293 -11.49 -13.76 -3.60
CA HIS A 293 -12.21 -14.77 -2.82
C HIS A 293 -12.50 -14.19 -1.42
N PRO A 294 -13.61 -14.55 -0.73
CA PRO A 294 -13.87 -14.07 0.63
C PRO A 294 -12.72 -14.31 1.60
N ARG A 295 -12.04 -15.45 1.50
CA ARG A 295 -10.87 -15.80 2.32
C ARG A 295 -9.54 -15.34 1.73
N GLY A 296 -9.55 -14.49 0.69
CA GLY A 296 -8.35 -14.03 0.00
C GLY A 296 -7.73 -15.04 -0.97
N VAL A 297 -6.62 -14.65 -1.58
CA VAL A 297 -5.88 -15.50 -2.53
C VAL A 297 -5.25 -16.71 -1.84
N GLN A 298 -4.96 -16.63 -0.54
CA GLN A 298 -4.52 -17.80 0.24
C GLN A 298 -5.46 -19.00 0.02
N GLN A 299 -6.76 -18.80 0.08
CA GLN A 299 -7.73 -19.87 -0.16
C GLN A 299 -7.88 -20.18 -1.66
N TYR A 300 -7.83 -19.16 -2.51
CA TYR A 300 -7.95 -19.34 -3.96
C TYR A 300 -6.81 -20.21 -4.53
N PHE A 301 -5.60 -20.08 -3.97
CA PHE A 301 -4.43 -20.87 -4.34
C PHE A 301 -4.20 -22.09 -3.45
N ASP A 302 -5.00 -22.26 -2.40
CA ASP A 302 -4.82 -23.32 -1.40
C ASP A 302 -3.43 -23.26 -0.74
N ILE A 303 -3.07 -22.08 -0.24
CA ILE A 303 -1.79 -21.82 0.42
C ILE A 303 -2.07 -21.27 1.82
N ASP A 304 -1.65 -22.03 2.82
CA ASP A 304 -1.75 -21.65 4.22
C ASP A 304 -0.59 -20.74 4.62
N VAL A 305 -0.87 -19.46 4.86
CA VAL A 305 0.13 -18.44 5.21
C VAL A 305 0.16 -18.16 6.71
N ASP A 306 1.23 -17.53 7.19
CA ASP A 306 1.43 -17.25 8.61
C ASP A 306 0.71 -15.97 9.04
N LEU A 307 0.82 -14.94 8.21
CA LEU A 307 0.17 -13.64 8.36
C LEU A 307 -0.38 -13.17 7.01
N ALA A 308 -1.43 -12.38 7.05
CA ALA A 308 -1.88 -11.61 5.89
C ALA A 308 -2.25 -10.18 6.29
N THR A 309 -2.09 -9.24 5.36
CA THR A 309 -2.48 -7.84 5.53
C THR A 309 -3.62 -7.48 4.61
N TYR A 310 -4.58 -6.72 5.12
CA TYR A 310 -5.77 -6.29 4.39
C TYR A 310 -5.94 -4.78 4.47
N GLY A 311 -6.69 -4.24 3.55
CA GLY A 311 -7.05 -2.83 3.46
C GLY A 311 -8.05 -2.63 2.33
N LYS A 312 -8.12 -1.44 1.77
CA LYS A 312 -8.97 -1.14 0.59
C LYS A 312 -10.40 -1.67 0.71
N VAL A 313 -10.70 -2.81 0.09
CA VAL A 313 -12.07 -3.39 0.03
C VAL A 313 -12.69 -3.56 1.41
N VAL A 314 -11.91 -4.03 2.39
CA VAL A 314 -12.43 -4.27 3.75
C VAL A 314 -12.94 -3.01 4.44
N GLY A 315 -12.47 -1.83 4.02
CA GLY A 315 -12.91 -0.54 4.55
C GLY A 315 -14.19 0.02 3.95
N GLY A 316 -14.72 -0.59 2.88
CA GLY A 316 -15.95 -0.12 2.24
C GLY A 316 -15.92 1.34 1.76
N GLY A 317 -14.74 1.92 1.55
CA GLY A 317 -14.53 3.32 1.18
C GLY A 317 -13.85 4.16 2.27
N PHE A 318 -13.67 3.62 3.46
CA PHE A 318 -13.02 4.28 4.59
C PHE A 318 -11.60 3.75 4.82
N PRO A 319 -10.71 4.58 5.39
CA PRO A 319 -9.35 4.15 5.69
C PRO A 319 -9.36 3.09 6.80
N ILE A 320 -8.79 1.93 6.47
CA ILE A 320 -8.55 0.83 7.41
C ILE A 320 -7.38 -0.02 6.92
N GLY A 321 -6.66 -0.63 7.85
CA GLY A 321 -5.75 -1.73 7.63
C GLY A 321 -6.01 -2.82 8.66
N VAL A 322 -5.73 -4.06 8.29
CA VAL A 322 -5.88 -5.22 9.17
C VAL A 322 -4.66 -6.12 9.00
N ILE A 323 -4.11 -6.56 10.13
CA ILE A 323 -3.18 -7.69 10.16
C ILE A 323 -3.97 -8.86 10.71
N ALA A 324 -4.02 -9.97 9.99
CA ALA A 324 -4.60 -11.21 10.51
C ALA A 324 -3.58 -12.35 10.38
N GLY A 325 -3.62 -13.29 11.32
CA GLY A 325 -2.65 -14.36 11.33
C GLY A 325 -2.88 -15.41 12.40
N ARG A 326 -1.95 -16.34 12.44
CA ARG A 326 -1.93 -17.40 13.44
C ARG A 326 -1.63 -16.82 14.82
N ARG A 327 -2.31 -17.34 15.83
CA ARG A 327 -2.15 -16.93 17.23
C ARG A 327 -0.69 -16.85 17.66
N ALA A 328 0.08 -17.88 17.35
CA ALA A 328 1.50 -17.96 17.72
C ALA A 328 2.35 -16.77 17.29
N TYR A 329 1.95 -16.04 16.25
CA TYR A 329 2.64 -14.85 15.76
C TYR A 329 1.93 -13.57 16.20
N MET A 330 0.59 -13.54 16.13
CA MET A 330 -0.21 -12.38 16.49
C MET A 330 -0.10 -12.01 17.97
N ASP A 331 0.23 -12.97 18.82
CA ASP A 331 0.49 -12.75 20.25
C ASP A 331 1.66 -11.78 20.52
N ALA A 332 2.53 -11.56 19.53
CA ALA A 332 3.55 -10.51 19.58
C ALA A 332 3.00 -9.06 19.53
N LEU A 333 1.70 -8.87 19.40
CA LEU A 333 1.07 -7.55 19.51
C LEU A 333 0.65 -7.18 20.93
N ASP A 334 0.28 -8.17 21.77
CA ASP A 334 -0.29 -7.92 23.10
C ASP A 334 0.24 -8.83 24.22
N GLY A 335 1.20 -9.68 23.91
CA GLY A 335 1.82 -10.56 24.91
C GLY A 335 1.15 -11.92 25.06
N GLY A 336 0.11 -12.21 24.27
CA GLY A 336 -0.59 -13.50 24.26
C GLY A 336 -1.72 -13.59 25.27
N HIS A 337 -2.19 -14.82 25.49
CA HIS A 337 -3.36 -15.07 26.29
C HIS A 337 -3.08 -14.94 27.80
N TRP A 338 -3.95 -14.22 28.47
CA TRP A 338 -4.12 -14.20 29.91
C TRP A 338 -5.61 -13.96 30.25
N GLN A 339 -6.04 -14.25 31.45
CA GLN A 339 -7.43 -14.11 31.84
C GLN A 339 -7.57 -13.52 33.25
N PHE A 340 -8.72 -12.88 33.50
CA PHE A 340 -9.05 -12.36 34.81
C PHE A 340 -9.39 -13.49 35.78
N GLY A 341 -8.99 -13.34 37.05
CA GLY A 341 -9.33 -14.27 38.11
C GLY A 341 -8.35 -15.42 38.34
N ASP A 342 -7.22 -15.43 37.62
CA ASP A 342 -6.11 -16.37 37.85
C ASP A 342 -4.75 -15.65 37.83
N ASP A 343 -3.65 -16.38 37.95
CA ASP A 343 -2.28 -15.85 38.00
C ASP A 343 -1.64 -15.71 36.60
N SER A 344 -2.41 -15.87 35.50
CA SER A 344 -1.90 -15.77 34.16
C SER A 344 -1.49 -14.33 33.81
N VAL A 345 -0.35 -14.20 33.11
CA VAL A 345 0.21 -12.92 32.67
C VAL A 345 0.67 -13.01 31.22
N PRO A 346 0.86 -11.90 30.50
CA PRO A 346 1.49 -11.91 29.19
C PRO A 346 2.85 -12.62 29.23
N THR A 347 3.09 -13.54 28.31
CA THR A 347 4.33 -14.36 28.26
C THR A 347 5.10 -14.23 26.96
N VAL A 348 4.52 -13.56 25.94
CA VAL A 348 5.12 -13.40 24.63
C VAL A 348 5.74 -12.00 24.51
N GLY A 349 6.96 -11.92 23.96
CA GLY A 349 7.60 -10.65 23.65
C GLY A 349 6.79 -9.83 22.65
N VAL A 350 6.60 -8.53 22.91
CA VAL A 350 5.76 -7.66 22.11
C VAL A 350 6.55 -6.68 21.28
N THR A 351 6.05 -6.37 20.08
CA THR A 351 6.48 -5.25 19.26
C THR A 351 5.58 -4.03 19.50
N TYR A 352 6.05 -2.85 19.11
CA TYR A 352 5.23 -1.64 19.18
C TYR A 352 4.32 -1.52 17.98
N PHE A 353 3.01 -1.46 18.22
CA PHE A 353 2.01 -1.24 17.18
C PHE A 353 0.85 -0.45 17.80
N ALA A 354 0.68 0.81 17.38
CA ALA A 354 -0.34 1.70 17.92
C ALA A 354 -0.69 2.81 16.91
N GLY A 355 -1.77 3.52 17.18
CA GLY A 355 -2.21 4.68 16.42
C GLY A 355 -3.47 5.27 17.03
N THR A 356 -3.66 6.58 16.92
CA THR A 356 -4.81 7.29 17.51
C THR A 356 -6.15 6.75 16.99
N PHE A 357 -6.23 6.43 15.70
CA PHE A 357 -7.49 6.07 15.03
C PHE A 357 -7.65 4.57 14.75
N VAL A 358 -6.78 3.71 15.29
CA VAL A 358 -6.72 2.28 14.94
C VAL A 358 -8.00 1.49 15.23
N ARG A 359 -8.92 2.00 15.97
CA ARG A 359 -10.19 1.34 16.37
C ARG A 359 -11.37 2.30 16.31
N HIS A 360 -11.30 3.30 15.41
CA HIS A 360 -12.43 4.21 15.23
C HIS A 360 -13.64 3.47 14.66
N PRO A 361 -14.88 3.89 15.00
CA PRO A 361 -16.08 3.15 14.68
C PRO A 361 -16.57 3.26 13.23
N LEU A 362 -16.01 4.16 12.41
CA LEU A 362 -16.35 4.35 10.98
C LEU A 362 -15.43 3.55 10.02
#